data_0b1e756d3bc8d64e5236fcf8ad62daa7
#
_entry.id   0b1e756d3bc8d64e5236fcf8ad62daa7
#
_cell.length_a   1.000
_cell.length_b   1.000
_cell.length_c   1.000
_cell.angle_alpha   90.00
_cell.angle_beta   90.00
_cell.angle_gamma   90.00
#
_symmetry.space_group_name_H-M   'P 1'
#
loop_
_entity.id
_entity.type
_entity.pdbx_description
1 polymer ?
#
loop_
_entity_poly.entity_id
_entity_poly.type
_entity_poly.pdbx_seq_one_letter_code
_entity_poly.pdbx_strand_id
1 'polypeptide(L)'
;MGLRKIIRKALYNLKYTKKKSNSVSGKNFLITGASSGIGLSLTKSLISNNNVIGVYNSNKSNLDNIQSNNLISVKCDFRNYSDFENLNKVISEEKIDVIINCAGTFGSNNQSLENIDFDNLISVFKINSISIIKILQLMEKNNSIRSLSKIVNISSDGGSIKLNNQGNAYIYRLTKSALNSISKNLSVDLYNKYKTEVVTIDPGNVKTGMNPKGFLDADKCSEYILSLVFDKKNDVHGKFINLQNKEIPW
;
A
#
# COMPACT_ATOMS: atom_id res chain seq x y z
N MET A 1 23.25 0.33 21.14
CA MET A 1 22.91 0.59 19.72
C MET A 1 24.04 1.44 19.16
N GLY A 2 24.86 0.91 18.22
CA GLY A 2 26.13 1.55 17.86
C GLY A 2 25.96 2.88 17.11
N LEU A 3 26.87 3.80 17.30
CA LEU A 3 26.94 5.14 16.71
C LEU A 3 26.69 5.16 15.19
N ARG A 4 27.20 4.14 14.47
CA ARG A 4 26.97 3.97 13.01
C ARG A 4 25.49 3.80 12.64
N LYS A 5 24.65 3.17 13.51
CA LYS A 5 23.23 2.99 13.27
C LYS A 5 22.46 4.30 13.48
N ILE A 6 22.88 5.10 14.48
CA ILE A 6 22.30 6.42 14.77
C ILE A 6 22.61 7.37 13.61
N ILE A 7 23.84 7.40 13.13
CA ILE A 7 24.27 8.24 11.99
C ILE A 7 23.50 7.83 10.71
N ARG A 8 23.37 6.52 10.42
CA ARG A 8 22.60 6.05 9.27
C ARG A 8 21.11 6.44 9.35
N LYS A 9 20.51 6.34 10.55
CA LYS A 9 19.13 6.78 10.77
C LYS A 9 18.98 8.29 10.57
N ALA A 10 19.90 9.10 11.10
CA ALA A 10 19.91 10.55 10.94
C ALA A 10 20.09 10.96 9.46
N LEU A 11 21.07 10.38 8.76
CA LEU A 11 21.27 10.62 7.33
C LEU A 11 20.10 10.17 6.47
N TYR A 12 19.43 9.06 6.83
CA TYR A 12 18.23 8.61 6.15
C TYR A 12 17.09 9.60 6.32
N ASN A 13 16.87 10.10 7.55
CA ASN A 13 15.82 11.08 7.85
C ASN A 13 16.11 12.47 7.23
N LEU A 14 17.38 12.88 7.10
CA LEU A 14 17.78 14.12 6.42
C LEU A 14 17.48 14.12 4.91
N LYS A 15 17.38 12.94 4.29
CA LYS A 15 16.99 12.81 2.88
C LYS A 15 15.53 13.23 2.63
N TYR A 16 14.72 13.26 3.68
CA TYR A 16 13.30 13.61 3.59
C TYR A 16 13.08 14.98 4.21
N THR A 17 13.15 16.03 3.40
CA THR A 17 12.78 17.39 3.82
C THR A 17 11.28 17.49 3.99
N LYS A 18 10.82 18.14 5.09
CA LYS A 18 9.40 18.44 5.33
C LYS A 18 8.80 19.16 4.13
N LYS A 19 8.05 18.47 3.30
CA LYS A 19 7.05 19.13 2.45
C LYS A 19 5.81 19.36 3.32
N LYS A 20 5.27 20.59 3.30
CA LYS A 20 3.95 20.87 3.88
C LYS A 20 2.95 19.92 3.22
N SER A 21 2.31 19.07 4.01
CA SER A 21 1.21 18.23 3.57
C SER A 21 0.11 19.14 3.03
N ASN A 22 -0.21 19.08 1.75
CA ASN A 22 -1.50 19.55 1.27
C ASN A 22 -2.52 18.59 1.89
N SER A 23 -3.28 19.09 2.88
CA SER A 23 -4.26 18.27 3.57
C SER A 23 -5.37 17.87 2.56
N VAL A 24 -5.40 16.60 2.19
CA VAL A 24 -6.53 16.04 1.48
C VAL A 24 -7.73 15.96 2.44
N SER A 25 -8.89 16.43 2.01
CA SER A 25 -10.10 16.43 2.82
C SER A 25 -11.35 16.10 1.99
N GLY A 26 -12.41 15.62 2.66
CA GLY A 26 -13.70 15.34 2.04
C GLY A 26 -13.66 14.17 1.05
N LYS A 27 -12.75 13.22 1.21
CA LYS A 27 -12.61 12.03 0.38
C LYS A 27 -12.94 10.76 1.14
N ASN A 28 -13.35 9.74 0.40
CA ASN A 28 -13.59 8.40 0.90
C ASN A 28 -12.45 7.48 0.48
N PHE A 29 -11.72 6.98 1.45
CA PHE A 29 -10.56 6.12 1.25
C PHE A 29 -10.89 4.66 1.55
N LEU A 30 -10.42 3.74 0.72
CA LEU A 30 -10.30 2.33 1.06
C LEU A 30 -8.81 2.04 1.28
N ILE A 31 -8.46 1.60 2.49
CA ILE A 31 -7.07 1.30 2.86
C ILE A 31 -6.96 -0.18 3.22
N THR A 32 -6.21 -0.95 2.45
CA THR A 32 -5.92 -2.34 2.81
C THR A 32 -4.73 -2.44 3.76
N GLY A 33 -4.75 -3.43 4.68
CA GLY A 33 -3.72 -3.53 5.72
C GLY A 33 -3.79 -2.39 6.76
N ALA A 34 -4.97 -1.85 7.00
CA ALA A 34 -5.21 -0.66 7.82
C ALA A 34 -4.90 -0.85 9.31
N SER A 35 -4.78 -2.10 9.81
CA SER A 35 -4.61 -2.37 11.25
C SER A 35 -3.17 -2.32 11.76
N SER A 36 -2.18 -2.14 10.89
CA SER A 36 -0.76 -2.12 11.30
C SER A 36 0.13 -1.29 10.36
N GLY A 37 1.33 -0.97 10.82
CA GLY A 37 2.40 -0.37 10.03
C GLY A 37 1.98 0.89 9.26
N ILE A 38 2.34 0.94 7.98
CA ILE A 38 2.07 2.09 7.11
C ILE A 38 0.55 2.30 6.93
N GLY A 39 -0.22 1.21 6.76
CA GLY A 39 -1.68 1.30 6.58
C GLY A 39 -2.39 1.90 7.79
N LEU A 40 -1.98 1.54 9.01
CA LEU A 40 -2.50 2.14 10.25
C LEU A 40 -2.15 3.62 10.36
N SER A 41 -0.91 3.98 10.05
CA SER A 41 -0.47 5.39 10.07
C SER A 41 -1.21 6.24 9.04
N LEU A 42 -1.45 5.71 7.84
CA LEU A 42 -2.29 6.37 6.82
C LEU A 42 -3.73 6.55 7.30
N THR A 43 -4.33 5.51 7.90
CA THR A 43 -5.68 5.59 8.48
C THR A 43 -5.77 6.70 9.52
N LYS A 44 -4.83 6.75 10.49
CA LYS A 44 -4.77 7.79 11.51
C LYS A 44 -4.59 9.20 10.94
N SER A 45 -3.77 9.34 9.90
CA SER A 45 -3.50 10.63 9.27
C SER A 45 -4.69 11.17 8.46
N LEU A 46 -5.53 10.28 7.92
CA LEU A 46 -6.63 10.67 7.03
C LEU A 46 -7.96 10.86 7.75
N ILE A 47 -8.20 10.14 8.85
CA ILE A 47 -9.51 9.99 9.47
C ILE A 47 -10.12 11.28 10.01
N SER A 48 -9.31 12.29 10.33
CA SER A 48 -9.80 13.57 10.88
C SER A 48 -10.60 14.40 9.87
N ASN A 49 -10.32 14.25 8.57
CA ASN A 49 -10.91 15.09 7.52
C ASN A 49 -11.50 14.28 6.37
N ASN A 50 -11.54 12.95 6.47
CA ASN A 50 -11.96 12.05 5.42
C ASN A 50 -12.68 10.84 6.02
N ASN A 51 -13.45 10.12 5.20
CA ASN A 51 -13.99 8.81 5.56
C ASN A 51 -12.98 7.72 5.17
N VAL A 52 -12.83 6.72 6.02
CA VAL A 52 -11.87 5.62 5.78
C VAL A 52 -12.55 4.28 5.97
N ILE A 53 -12.50 3.44 4.94
CA ILE A 53 -12.80 2.01 5.00
C ILE A 53 -11.48 1.30 5.23
N GLY A 54 -11.24 0.86 6.47
CA GLY A 54 -10.02 0.18 6.89
C GLY A 54 -10.17 -1.33 6.79
N VAL A 55 -9.51 -1.96 5.79
CA VAL A 55 -9.54 -3.41 5.62
C VAL A 55 -8.41 -4.06 6.44
N TYR A 56 -8.77 -5.03 7.27
CA TYR A 56 -7.84 -5.77 8.12
C TYR A 56 -8.04 -7.29 7.99
N ASN A 57 -7.02 -8.07 8.36
CA ASN A 57 -7.08 -9.53 8.32
C ASN A 57 -7.53 -10.11 9.68
N SER A 58 -6.63 -10.16 10.66
CA SER A 58 -6.85 -10.91 11.91
C SER A 58 -7.00 -10.03 13.13
N ASN A 59 -6.23 -8.97 13.25
CA ASN A 59 -6.20 -8.12 14.44
C ASN A 59 -6.77 -6.73 14.15
N LYS A 60 -7.90 -6.43 14.81
CA LYS A 60 -8.61 -5.16 14.72
C LYS A 60 -8.23 -4.16 15.83
N SER A 61 -7.57 -4.61 16.90
CA SER A 61 -7.39 -3.82 18.13
C SER A 61 -6.86 -2.40 17.91
N ASN A 62 -5.94 -2.21 16.97
CA ASN A 62 -5.42 -0.87 16.65
C ASN A 62 -6.43 0.04 15.96
N LEU A 63 -7.38 -0.53 15.21
CA LEU A 63 -8.48 0.22 14.59
C LEU A 63 -9.55 0.55 15.61
N ASP A 64 -9.85 -0.34 16.55
CA ASP A 64 -10.81 -0.13 17.63
C ASP A 64 -10.38 1.01 18.58
N ASN A 65 -9.08 1.26 18.68
CA ASN A 65 -8.53 2.39 19.44
C ASN A 65 -8.70 3.74 18.73
N ILE A 66 -9.16 3.76 17.46
CA ILE A 66 -9.46 4.99 16.72
C ILE A 66 -10.93 5.34 16.98
N GLN A 67 -11.16 6.29 17.88
CA GLN A 67 -12.51 6.79 18.17
C GLN A 67 -12.91 7.80 17.08
N SER A 68 -13.57 7.32 16.02
CA SER A 68 -14.07 8.16 14.94
C SER A 68 -15.26 7.53 14.24
N ASN A 69 -16.30 8.31 14.01
CA ASN A 69 -17.47 7.90 13.21
C ASN A 69 -17.15 7.81 11.71
N ASN A 70 -15.99 8.30 11.29
CA ASN A 70 -15.54 8.29 9.90
C ASN A 70 -14.80 6.99 9.53
N LEU A 71 -14.67 6.01 10.45
CA LEU A 71 -13.99 4.75 10.23
C LEU A 71 -14.96 3.57 10.13
N ILE A 72 -14.96 2.92 8.99
CA ILE A 72 -15.59 1.62 8.78
C ILE A 72 -14.47 0.56 8.75
N SER A 73 -14.50 -0.41 9.68
CA SER A 73 -13.51 -1.48 9.74
C SER A 73 -14.07 -2.75 9.11
N VAL A 74 -13.40 -3.29 8.10
CA VAL A 74 -13.84 -4.48 7.36
C VAL A 74 -12.83 -5.60 7.50
N LYS A 75 -13.26 -6.76 7.99
CA LYS A 75 -12.42 -7.96 8.02
C LYS A 75 -12.42 -8.62 6.64
N CYS A 76 -11.23 -8.83 6.07
CA CYS A 76 -11.06 -9.56 4.83
C CYS A 76 -9.66 -10.21 4.80
N ASP A 77 -9.61 -11.53 4.86
CA ASP A 77 -8.39 -12.28 4.58
C ASP A 77 -8.26 -12.51 3.08
N PHE A 78 -7.32 -11.86 2.44
CA PHE A 78 -7.14 -11.95 0.99
C PHE A 78 -6.70 -13.33 0.47
N ARG A 79 -6.35 -14.25 1.35
CA ARG A 79 -6.13 -15.66 1.01
C ARG A 79 -7.43 -16.41 0.76
N ASN A 80 -8.51 -15.92 1.38
CA ASN A 80 -9.81 -16.57 1.39
C ASN A 80 -10.81 -15.77 0.54
N TYR A 81 -11.24 -16.33 -0.57
CA TYR A 81 -12.15 -15.62 -1.48
C TYR A 81 -13.53 -15.35 -0.90
N SER A 82 -14.02 -16.15 0.07
CA SER A 82 -15.30 -15.91 0.72
C SER A 82 -15.30 -14.62 1.56
N ASP A 83 -14.14 -14.22 2.09
CA ASP A 83 -14.05 -13.01 2.91
C ASP A 83 -14.28 -11.72 2.10
N PHE A 84 -14.08 -11.79 0.76
CA PHE A 84 -14.38 -10.66 -0.11
C PHE A 84 -15.87 -10.31 -0.17
N GLU A 85 -16.76 -11.17 0.26
CA GLU A 85 -18.19 -10.85 0.38
C GLU A 85 -18.45 -9.75 1.42
N ASN A 86 -17.72 -9.77 2.54
CA ASN A 86 -17.80 -8.70 3.54
C ASN A 86 -17.35 -7.35 2.98
N LEU A 87 -16.25 -7.37 2.21
CA LEU A 87 -15.75 -6.17 1.55
C LEU A 87 -16.70 -5.70 0.45
N ASN A 88 -17.29 -6.63 -0.30
CA ASN A 88 -18.24 -6.32 -1.37
C ASN A 88 -19.49 -5.59 -0.86
N LYS A 89 -20.04 -5.98 0.30
CA LYS A 89 -21.16 -5.28 0.92
C LYS A 89 -20.85 -3.81 1.13
N VAL A 90 -19.68 -3.51 1.72
CA VAL A 90 -19.29 -2.12 1.98
C VAL A 90 -18.99 -1.36 0.67
N ILE A 91 -18.30 -1.98 -0.30
CA ILE A 91 -18.02 -1.37 -1.60
C ILE A 91 -19.31 -1.04 -2.38
N SER A 92 -20.37 -1.82 -2.20
CA SER A 92 -21.64 -1.58 -2.90
C SER A 92 -22.45 -0.43 -2.29
N GLU A 93 -22.24 -0.12 -1.01
CA GLU A 93 -22.96 0.90 -0.26
C GLU A 93 -22.21 2.24 -0.19
N GLU A 94 -20.89 2.19 -0.22
CA GLU A 94 -20.02 3.34 0.01
C GLU A 94 -19.35 3.84 -1.28
N LYS A 95 -19.34 5.15 -1.45
CA LYS A 95 -18.51 5.76 -2.48
C LYS A 95 -17.03 5.67 -2.11
N ILE A 96 -16.17 5.27 -3.04
CA ILE A 96 -14.72 5.22 -2.85
C ILE A 96 -14.05 6.15 -3.86
N ASP A 97 -13.37 7.18 -3.36
CA ASP A 97 -12.62 8.12 -4.20
C ASP A 97 -11.16 7.67 -4.40
N VAL A 98 -10.57 7.02 -3.39
CA VAL A 98 -9.15 6.64 -3.38
C VAL A 98 -8.95 5.26 -2.77
N ILE A 99 -8.16 4.42 -3.43
CA ILE A 99 -7.67 3.17 -2.83
C ILE A 99 -6.18 3.33 -2.48
N ILE A 100 -5.81 2.96 -1.24
CA ILE A 100 -4.41 2.78 -0.86
C ILE A 100 -4.20 1.29 -0.55
N ASN A 101 -3.56 0.61 -1.49
CA ASN A 101 -3.27 -0.80 -1.38
C ASN A 101 -1.97 -1.00 -0.59
N CYS A 102 -2.10 -1.15 0.73
CA CYS A 102 -1.00 -1.25 1.68
C CYS A 102 -0.86 -2.63 2.32
N ALA A 103 -1.85 -3.51 2.16
CA ALA A 103 -1.75 -4.89 2.63
C ALA A 103 -0.56 -5.59 1.96
N GLY A 104 0.24 -6.27 2.78
CA GLY A 104 1.37 -7.02 2.29
C GLY A 104 2.03 -7.82 3.39
N THR A 105 2.74 -8.86 2.99
CA THR A 105 3.56 -9.69 3.88
C THR A 105 4.85 -10.07 3.18
N PHE A 106 5.91 -10.29 3.97
CA PHE A 106 7.18 -10.79 3.44
C PHE A 106 7.08 -12.27 3.08
N GLY A 107 6.20 -13.01 3.78
CA GLY A 107 6.11 -14.46 3.70
C GLY A 107 7.07 -15.13 4.69
N SER A 108 7.51 -16.35 4.37
CA SER A 108 8.46 -17.11 5.18
C SER A 108 9.82 -16.41 5.25
N ASN A 109 10.56 -16.62 6.35
CA ASN A 109 11.88 -16.01 6.52
C ASN A 109 12.95 -16.60 5.60
N ASN A 110 12.80 -17.86 5.20
CA ASN A 110 13.73 -18.54 4.29
C ASN A 110 13.09 -18.63 2.90
N GLN A 111 13.65 -17.88 1.96
CA GLN A 111 13.17 -17.79 0.58
C GLN A 111 14.33 -17.98 -0.40
N SER A 112 15.30 -18.81 -0.07
CA SER A 112 16.34 -19.22 -1.02
C SER A 112 15.80 -20.23 -2.03
N LEU A 113 16.49 -20.42 -3.14
CA LEU A 113 16.05 -21.33 -4.21
C LEU A 113 15.76 -22.76 -3.69
N GLU A 114 16.56 -23.22 -2.74
CA GLU A 114 16.46 -24.58 -2.17
C GLU A 114 15.30 -24.75 -1.18
N ASN A 115 14.74 -23.63 -0.69
CA ASN A 115 13.78 -23.64 0.43
C ASN A 115 12.51 -22.85 0.11
N ILE A 116 12.08 -22.78 -1.14
CA ILE A 116 10.84 -22.14 -1.52
C ILE A 116 9.67 -22.99 -1.06
N ASP A 117 8.84 -22.44 -0.19
CA ASP A 117 7.53 -22.99 0.16
C ASP A 117 6.48 -22.48 -0.84
N PHE A 118 5.97 -23.36 -1.68
CA PHE A 118 5.03 -23.02 -2.74
C PHE A 118 3.64 -22.63 -2.19
N ASP A 119 3.19 -23.21 -1.10
CA ASP A 119 1.91 -22.83 -0.47
C ASP A 119 2.02 -21.42 0.12
N ASN A 120 3.16 -21.11 0.75
CA ASN A 120 3.45 -19.76 1.20
C ASN A 120 3.55 -18.79 0.03
N LEU A 121 4.20 -19.17 -1.08
CA LEU A 121 4.27 -18.34 -2.28
C LEU A 121 2.88 -17.96 -2.79
N ILE A 122 1.98 -18.94 -2.95
CA ILE A 122 0.61 -18.69 -3.40
C ILE A 122 -0.15 -17.80 -2.42
N SER A 123 -0.01 -18.05 -1.12
CA SER A 123 -0.61 -17.21 -0.08
C SER A 123 -0.15 -15.77 -0.14
N VAL A 124 1.16 -15.54 -0.25
CA VAL A 124 1.76 -14.20 -0.34
C VAL A 124 1.35 -13.51 -1.65
N PHE A 125 1.27 -14.26 -2.75
CA PHE A 125 0.84 -13.74 -4.05
C PHE A 125 -0.60 -13.22 -4.00
N LYS A 126 -1.51 -13.97 -3.37
CA LYS A 126 -2.90 -13.54 -3.15
C LYS A 126 -2.95 -12.22 -2.38
N ILE A 127 -2.16 -12.09 -1.30
CA ILE A 127 -2.15 -10.90 -0.45
C ILE A 127 -1.51 -9.70 -1.15
N ASN A 128 -0.29 -9.87 -1.67
CA ASN A 128 0.53 -8.75 -2.12
C ASN A 128 0.13 -8.23 -3.52
N SER A 129 -0.51 -9.07 -4.34
CA SER A 129 -0.69 -8.77 -5.78
C SER A 129 -2.13 -8.97 -6.26
N ILE A 130 -2.74 -10.15 -6.05
CA ILE A 130 -4.05 -10.48 -6.65
C ILE A 130 -5.18 -9.69 -5.98
N SER A 131 -5.06 -9.38 -4.69
CA SER A 131 -6.12 -8.74 -3.90
C SER A 131 -6.64 -7.46 -4.56
N ILE A 132 -5.77 -6.61 -5.10
CA ILE A 132 -6.20 -5.36 -5.75
C ILE A 132 -7.04 -5.61 -7.00
N ILE A 133 -6.69 -6.63 -7.81
CA ILE A 133 -7.49 -6.99 -8.99
C ILE A 133 -8.88 -7.43 -8.54
N LYS A 134 -8.97 -8.24 -7.48
CA LYS A 134 -10.24 -8.71 -6.96
C LYS A 134 -11.11 -7.58 -6.42
N ILE A 135 -10.53 -6.63 -5.69
CA ILE A 135 -11.22 -5.43 -5.22
C ILE A 135 -11.79 -4.64 -6.41
N LEU A 136 -10.98 -4.40 -7.43
CA LEU A 136 -11.42 -3.63 -8.61
C LEU A 136 -12.50 -4.37 -9.42
N GLN A 137 -12.44 -5.71 -9.50
CA GLN A 137 -13.52 -6.50 -10.11
C GLN A 137 -14.85 -6.35 -9.36
N LEU A 138 -14.82 -6.31 -8.02
CA LEU A 138 -16.02 -6.05 -7.22
C LEU A 138 -16.57 -4.64 -7.47
N MET A 139 -15.68 -3.63 -7.53
CA MET A 139 -16.06 -2.25 -7.84
C MET A 139 -16.65 -2.11 -9.26
N GLU A 140 -16.08 -2.81 -10.23
CA GLU A 140 -16.62 -2.83 -11.60
C GLU A 140 -18.02 -3.45 -11.64
N LYS A 141 -18.21 -4.60 -10.97
CA LYS A 141 -19.50 -5.29 -10.86
C LYS A 141 -20.58 -4.42 -10.23
N ASN A 142 -20.22 -3.58 -9.25
CA ASN A 142 -21.12 -2.70 -8.53
C ASN A 142 -21.25 -1.29 -9.19
N ASN A 143 -20.60 -1.06 -10.33
CA ASN A 143 -20.46 0.27 -10.96
C ASN A 143 -19.82 1.35 -10.06
N SER A 144 -19.25 1.00 -8.92
CA SER A 144 -18.61 1.94 -7.98
C SER A 144 -17.23 2.38 -8.43
N ILE A 145 -16.61 1.69 -9.39
CA ILE A 145 -15.28 2.03 -9.95
C ILE A 145 -15.25 3.42 -10.61
N ARG A 146 -16.38 3.89 -11.12
CA ARG A 146 -16.51 5.21 -11.78
C ARG A 146 -16.23 6.39 -10.84
N SER A 147 -16.38 6.21 -9.53
CA SER A 147 -16.07 7.23 -8.53
C SER A 147 -14.57 7.29 -8.21
N LEU A 148 -13.80 6.27 -8.58
CA LEU A 148 -12.41 6.12 -8.22
C LEU A 148 -11.53 7.10 -8.98
N SER A 149 -10.89 8.01 -8.28
CA SER A 149 -9.99 9.00 -8.86
C SER A 149 -8.52 8.60 -8.80
N LYS A 150 -8.14 7.78 -7.80
CA LYS A 150 -6.73 7.43 -7.57
C LYS A 150 -6.53 6.07 -6.90
N ILE A 151 -5.50 5.34 -7.34
CA ILE A 151 -4.98 4.14 -6.71
C ILE A 151 -3.52 4.36 -6.32
N VAL A 152 -3.18 4.05 -5.07
CA VAL A 152 -1.82 4.10 -4.54
C VAL A 152 -1.42 2.69 -4.13
N ASN A 153 -0.51 2.08 -4.86
CA ASN A 153 0.00 0.75 -4.56
C ASN A 153 1.32 0.86 -3.78
N ILE A 154 1.36 0.34 -2.55
CA ILE A 154 2.58 0.28 -1.76
C ILE A 154 3.38 -0.96 -2.14
N SER A 155 4.40 -0.74 -2.97
CA SER A 155 5.31 -1.79 -3.45
C SER A 155 6.63 -1.80 -2.65
N SER A 156 7.73 -2.05 -3.32
CA SER A 156 9.10 -2.07 -2.78
C SER A 156 10.09 -2.01 -3.94
N ASP A 157 11.28 -1.47 -3.72
CA ASP A 157 12.43 -1.62 -4.61
C ASP A 157 12.76 -3.10 -4.90
N GLY A 158 12.41 -3.99 -3.97
CA GLY A 158 12.47 -5.45 -4.18
C GLY A 158 11.60 -5.96 -5.34
N GLY A 159 10.60 -5.19 -5.79
CA GLY A 159 9.79 -5.48 -6.98
C GLY A 159 10.43 -5.02 -8.29
N SER A 160 11.53 -4.27 -8.27
CA SER A 160 12.25 -3.87 -9.46
C SER A 160 13.12 -5.03 -9.99
N ILE A 161 12.86 -5.45 -11.23
CA ILE A 161 13.68 -6.47 -11.88
C ILE A 161 15.07 -5.92 -12.16
N LYS A 162 15.16 -4.67 -12.63
CA LYS A 162 16.43 -4.02 -12.99
C LYS A 162 17.35 -3.79 -11.80
N LEU A 163 16.80 -3.51 -10.61
CA LEU A 163 17.61 -3.26 -9.41
C LEU A 163 18.00 -4.54 -8.66
N ASN A 164 17.49 -5.69 -9.08
CA ASN A 164 17.81 -6.95 -8.43
C ASN A 164 19.20 -7.46 -8.79
N ASN A 165 20.18 -7.10 -7.98
CA ASN A 165 21.58 -7.58 -8.07
C ASN A 165 21.97 -8.50 -6.89
N GLN A 166 21.02 -8.83 -6.00
CA GLN A 166 21.28 -9.61 -4.79
C GLN A 166 20.71 -11.04 -4.85
N GLY A 167 19.69 -11.28 -5.72
CA GLY A 167 18.94 -12.52 -5.72
C GLY A 167 18.16 -12.70 -4.41
N ASN A 168 17.86 -13.96 -4.06
CA ASN A 168 17.14 -14.36 -2.84
C ASN A 168 15.77 -13.70 -2.68
N ALA A 169 15.08 -13.97 -1.55
CA ALA A 169 13.74 -13.44 -1.28
C ALA A 169 12.75 -13.67 -2.44
N TYR A 170 12.80 -14.85 -3.04
CA TYR A 170 12.05 -15.20 -4.25
C TYR A 170 10.57 -14.88 -4.13
N ILE A 171 9.92 -15.30 -3.04
CA ILE A 171 8.49 -15.10 -2.82
C ILE A 171 8.16 -13.61 -2.80
N TYR A 172 8.87 -12.84 -1.98
CA TYR A 172 8.60 -11.42 -1.83
C TYR A 172 8.85 -10.64 -3.11
N ARG A 173 10.01 -10.85 -3.75
CA ARG A 173 10.37 -10.15 -4.99
C ARG A 173 9.40 -10.47 -6.11
N LEU A 174 9.07 -11.75 -6.31
CA LEU A 174 8.10 -12.18 -7.32
C LEU A 174 6.76 -11.46 -7.13
N THR A 175 6.23 -11.45 -5.90
CA THR A 175 4.92 -10.82 -5.65
C THR A 175 4.96 -9.31 -5.79
N LYS A 176 6.06 -8.63 -5.44
CA LYS A 176 6.18 -7.19 -5.63
C LYS A 176 6.43 -6.80 -7.10
N SER A 177 7.13 -7.64 -7.88
CA SER A 177 7.24 -7.47 -9.34
C SER A 177 5.88 -7.66 -10.01
N ALA A 178 5.10 -8.65 -9.57
CA ALA A 178 3.74 -8.84 -10.07
C ALA A 178 2.83 -7.64 -9.73
N LEU A 179 2.90 -7.10 -8.50
CA LEU A 179 2.18 -5.88 -8.14
C LEU A 179 2.58 -4.70 -9.05
N ASN A 180 3.87 -4.56 -9.36
CA ASN A 180 4.36 -3.53 -10.26
C ASN A 180 3.76 -3.68 -11.68
N SER A 181 3.77 -4.90 -12.22
CA SER A 181 3.16 -5.20 -13.53
C SER A 181 1.65 -4.93 -13.53
N ILE A 182 0.93 -5.37 -12.51
CA ILE A 182 -0.49 -5.09 -12.32
C ILE A 182 -0.72 -3.57 -12.27
N SER A 183 0.07 -2.85 -11.51
CA SER A 183 -0.05 -1.39 -11.35
C SER A 183 0.13 -0.66 -12.68
N LYS A 184 1.09 -1.12 -13.50
CA LYS A 184 1.32 -0.54 -14.83
C LYS A 184 0.12 -0.78 -15.76
N ASN A 185 -0.43 -2.00 -15.80
CA ASN A 185 -1.63 -2.28 -16.58
C ASN A 185 -2.81 -1.43 -16.11
N LEU A 186 -3.07 -1.38 -14.79
CA LEU A 186 -4.14 -0.56 -14.23
C LEU A 186 -3.99 0.92 -14.55
N SER A 187 -2.74 1.43 -14.61
CA SER A 187 -2.49 2.83 -14.96
C SER A 187 -2.91 3.17 -16.39
N VAL A 188 -2.83 2.22 -17.31
CA VAL A 188 -3.28 2.40 -18.70
C VAL A 188 -4.79 2.21 -18.79
N ASP A 189 -5.31 1.08 -18.31
CA ASP A 189 -6.70 0.70 -18.52
C ASP A 189 -7.68 1.64 -17.80
N LEU A 190 -7.43 1.91 -16.51
CA LEU A 190 -8.33 2.73 -15.71
C LEU A 190 -8.24 4.23 -16.06
N TYR A 191 -7.07 4.70 -16.45
CA TYR A 191 -6.95 6.09 -16.90
C TYR A 191 -7.67 6.33 -18.22
N ASN A 192 -7.57 5.40 -19.17
CA ASN A 192 -8.27 5.50 -20.44
C ASN A 192 -9.79 5.48 -20.23
N LYS A 193 -10.29 4.57 -19.38
CA LYS A 193 -11.74 4.36 -19.21
C LYS A 193 -12.38 5.34 -18.23
N TYR A 194 -11.73 5.65 -17.12
CA TYR A 194 -12.33 6.37 -15.98
C TYR A 194 -11.54 7.61 -15.53
N LYS A 195 -10.39 7.88 -16.13
CA LYS A 195 -9.44 8.92 -15.69
C LYS A 195 -8.88 8.69 -14.29
N THR A 196 -8.89 7.44 -13.81
CA THR A 196 -8.31 7.05 -12.53
C THR A 196 -6.79 7.06 -12.62
N GLU A 197 -6.15 7.83 -11.78
CA GLU A 197 -4.69 7.84 -11.67
C GLU A 197 -4.19 6.65 -10.85
N VAL A 198 -3.08 6.04 -11.25
CA VAL A 198 -2.44 4.93 -10.52
C VAL A 198 -0.97 5.27 -10.29
N VAL A 199 -0.51 5.13 -9.06
CA VAL A 199 0.89 5.31 -8.68
C VAL A 199 1.39 4.12 -7.85
N THR A 200 2.63 3.74 -8.09
CA THR A 200 3.32 2.68 -7.34
C THR A 200 4.43 3.30 -6.53
N ILE A 201 4.47 3.02 -5.22
CA ILE A 201 5.41 3.63 -4.28
C ILE A 201 6.29 2.59 -3.62
N ASP A 202 7.59 2.81 -3.66
CA ASP A 202 8.52 2.20 -2.71
C ASP A 202 8.60 3.08 -1.46
N PRO A 203 8.11 2.60 -0.30
CA PRO A 203 8.15 3.37 0.94
C PRO A 203 9.54 3.38 1.59
N GLY A 204 10.50 2.62 1.04
CA GLY A 204 11.83 2.45 1.58
C GLY A 204 11.85 1.63 2.88
N ASN A 205 12.87 1.88 3.70
CA ASN A 205 13.14 1.08 4.89
C ASN A 205 12.32 1.56 6.11
N VAL A 206 11.02 1.24 6.13
CA VAL A 206 10.06 1.67 7.16
C VAL A 206 10.06 0.71 8.34
N LYS A 207 10.05 1.26 9.57
CA LYS A 207 9.92 0.49 10.80
C LYS A 207 8.47 0.07 11.00
N THR A 208 8.22 -1.23 10.84
CA THR A 208 6.91 -1.86 10.97
C THR A 208 7.06 -3.23 11.64
N GLY A 209 5.95 -3.93 11.88
CA GLY A 209 6.00 -5.33 12.31
C GLY A 209 6.72 -6.25 11.31
N MET A 210 6.59 -5.97 10.01
CA MET A 210 7.31 -6.69 8.94
C MET A 210 8.83 -6.38 8.95
N ASN A 211 9.21 -5.17 9.33
CA ASN A 211 10.60 -4.73 9.39
C ASN A 211 10.90 -3.97 10.69
N PRO A 212 11.08 -4.66 11.83
CA PRO A 212 11.30 -4.00 13.12
C PRO A 212 12.60 -3.18 13.20
N LYS A 213 13.55 -3.46 12.29
CA LYS A 213 14.85 -2.79 12.20
C LYS A 213 14.83 -1.59 11.24
N GLY A 214 13.68 -1.22 10.70
CA GLY A 214 13.51 -0.08 9.79
C GLY A 214 13.97 1.25 10.39
N PHE A 215 14.34 2.19 9.53
CA PHE A 215 14.88 3.49 9.93
C PHE A 215 13.83 4.61 9.91
N LEU A 216 12.87 4.56 9.00
CA LEU A 216 11.81 5.54 8.87
C LEU A 216 10.60 5.12 9.70
N ASP A 217 10.11 5.99 10.57
CA ASP A 217 8.89 5.74 11.32
C ASP A 217 7.67 5.70 10.38
N ALA A 218 6.69 4.84 10.68
CA ALA A 218 5.51 4.65 9.82
C ALA A 218 4.67 5.93 9.69
N ASP A 219 4.59 6.75 10.74
CA ASP A 219 3.85 8.02 10.72
C ASP A 219 4.50 9.02 9.76
N LYS A 220 5.84 9.15 9.81
CA LYS A 220 6.57 9.97 8.83
C LYS A 220 6.44 9.44 7.41
N CYS A 221 6.48 8.11 7.24
CA CYS A 221 6.26 7.50 5.94
C CYS A 221 4.89 7.87 5.38
N SER A 222 3.83 7.78 6.19
CA SER A 222 2.47 8.14 5.77
C SER A 222 2.37 9.60 5.36
N GLU A 223 2.97 10.54 6.12
CA GLU A 223 3.03 11.96 5.76
C GLU A 223 3.69 12.18 4.39
N TYR A 224 4.80 11.50 4.12
CA TYR A 224 5.49 11.62 2.82
C TYR A 224 4.67 11.03 1.68
N ILE A 225 4.04 9.87 1.87
CA ILE A 225 3.16 9.26 0.87
C ILE A 225 2.03 10.24 0.53
N LEU A 226 1.32 10.77 1.52
CA LEU A 226 0.20 11.69 1.31
C LEU A 226 0.65 12.99 0.63
N SER A 227 1.76 13.58 1.08
CA SER A 227 2.33 14.76 0.44
C SER A 227 2.72 14.50 -1.02
N LEU A 228 3.32 13.34 -1.31
CA LEU A 228 3.76 12.99 -2.66
C LEU A 228 2.58 12.80 -3.61
N VAL A 229 1.57 12.06 -3.16
CA VAL A 229 0.44 11.60 -3.99
C VAL A 229 -0.61 12.68 -4.22
N PHE A 230 -0.79 13.60 -3.25
CA PHE A 230 -1.83 14.63 -3.31
C PHE A 230 -1.30 16.05 -3.59
N ASP A 231 0.01 16.24 -3.74
CA ASP A 231 0.55 17.49 -4.26
C ASP A 231 0.31 17.56 -5.78
N LYS A 232 -0.55 18.49 -6.20
CA LYS A 232 -0.89 18.71 -7.63
C LYS A 232 0.32 19.05 -8.52
N LYS A 233 1.46 19.42 -7.93
CA LYS A 233 2.70 19.70 -8.66
C LYS A 233 3.44 18.43 -9.05
N ASN A 234 3.11 17.30 -8.44
CA ASN A 234 3.75 16.04 -8.74
C ASN A 234 2.97 15.28 -9.81
N ASP A 235 3.61 15.02 -10.93
CA ASP A 235 3.12 14.05 -11.90
C ASP A 235 3.57 12.64 -11.47
N VAL A 236 2.65 11.87 -10.86
CA VAL A 236 2.94 10.56 -10.31
C VAL A 236 2.23 9.42 -11.05
N HIS A 237 1.31 9.75 -11.97
CA HIS A 237 0.51 8.76 -12.68
C HIS A 237 1.37 7.83 -13.54
N GLY A 238 1.09 6.51 -13.45
CA GLY A 238 1.75 5.47 -14.23
C GLY A 238 3.23 5.25 -13.89
N LYS A 239 3.71 5.82 -12.78
CA LYS A 239 5.11 5.74 -12.34
C LYS A 239 5.30 4.80 -11.15
N PHE A 240 6.49 4.22 -11.07
CA PHE A 240 7.02 3.58 -9.87
C PHE A 240 8.07 4.50 -9.27
N ILE A 241 7.80 5.03 -8.08
CA ILE A 241 8.59 6.10 -7.46
C ILE A 241 8.90 5.79 -5.99
N ASN A 242 9.99 6.37 -5.50
CA ASN A 242 10.27 6.39 -4.06
C ASN A 242 9.68 7.64 -3.38
N LEU A 243 9.79 7.73 -2.06
CA LEU A 243 9.27 8.87 -1.28
C LEU A 243 9.94 10.23 -1.59
N GLN A 244 11.02 10.24 -2.38
CA GLN A 244 11.68 11.48 -2.86
C GLN A 244 11.18 11.90 -4.24
N ASN A 245 10.12 11.28 -4.77
CA ASN A 245 9.63 11.47 -6.13
C ASN A 245 10.66 11.12 -7.21
N LYS A 246 11.56 10.18 -6.92
CA LYS A 246 12.50 9.65 -7.90
C LYS A 246 11.94 8.38 -8.50
N GLU A 247 11.93 8.31 -9.81
CA GLU A 247 11.47 7.13 -10.53
C GLU A 247 12.42 5.95 -10.29
N ILE A 248 11.81 4.79 -10.03
CA ILE A 248 12.47 3.51 -9.87
C ILE A 248 12.19 2.71 -11.15
N PRO A 249 13.22 2.10 -11.76
CA PRO A 249 12.96 1.23 -12.91
C PRO A 249 12.13 0.01 -12.48
N TRP A 250 11.23 -0.39 -13.35
CA TRP A 250 10.34 -1.55 -13.13
C TRP A 250 11.08 -2.89 -12.98
#